data_4d2fefd14ac116983dece3562a4f393e
#
_entry.id   4d2fefd14ac116983dece3562a4f393e
#
_cell.length_a   1.000
_cell.length_b   1.000
_cell.length_c   1.000
_cell.angle_alpha   90.00
_cell.angle_beta   90.00
_cell.angle_gamma   90.00
#
_symmetry.space_group_name_H-M   'P 1'
#
loop_
_entity.id
_entity.type
_entity.pdbx_description
1 polymer ?
#
loop_
_entity_poly.entity_id
_entity_poly.type
_entity_poly.pdbx_seq_one_letter_code
_entity_poly.pdbx_strand_id
1 'polypeptide(L)'
;SDVLKAKNMKRSLLLAIVLFCAEILFAQKGKEEAGIIFNPHWYLQLQGGMGYTVGETGFKDLISPAGALSVGYQFSPVWGLRGGFGGWQGKGAWSESTRDYKFNFLQLNADVVFNLSNCIGEFNPRRWVNTYFLLGIAGNHAFDNDEAVAIHDEGYTMRYLWRDNRNFVAGRGGVGFDFRISNSISFNIEGNVNVLSDHFNSKKAGNADWQFNVLAGFSCRLNKKHRKVEAPREIIFEETVPVVTKEEPVSQPVLQETKQDLIDSAALTARQDIFFALNSSVILASETAKIDSLVAFMKTH
;
A
#
# COMPACT_ATOMS: atom_id res chain seq x y z
N SER A 1 13.74 -16.78 -35.08
CA SER A 1 13.69 -16.87 -33.61
C SER A 1 13.49 -15.50 -32.96
N ASP A 2 14.22 -14.45 -33.33
CA ASP A 2 14.17 -13.12 -32.70
C ASP A 2 12.88 -12.35 -33.02
N VAL A 3 12.29 -12.58 -34.17
CA VAL A 3 10.99 -11.99 -34.57
C VAL A 3 9.85 -12.50 -33.67
N LEU A 4 9.90 -13.77 -33.26
CA LEU A 4 8.91 -14.37 -32.35
C LEU A 4 9.05 -13.80 -30.92
N LYS A 5 10.29 -13.61 -30.43
CA LYS A 5 10.56 -12.98 -29.13
C LYS A 5 10.10 -11.52 -29.10
N ALA A 6 10.39 -10.75 -30.13
CA ALA A 6 9.94 -9.35 -30.27
C ALA A 6 8.41 -9.25 -30.33
N LYS A 7 7.73 -10.18 -30.99
CA LYS A 7 6.26 -10.25 -31.08
C LYS A 7 5.63 -10.58 -29.71
N ASN A 8 6.23 -11.50 -28.96
CA ASN A 8 5.74 -11.84 -27.62
C ASN A 8 6.00 -10.72 -26.61
N MET A 9 7.14 -10.05 -26.67
CA MET A 9 7.45 -8.89 -25.84
C MET A 9 6.48 -7.72 -26.11
N LYS A 10 6.14 -7.45 -27.36
CA LYS A 10 5.13 -6.44 -27.72
C LYS A 10 3.73 -6.80 -27.21
N ARG A 11 3.34 -8.09 -27.24
CA ARG A 11 2.07 -8.57 -26.69
C ARG A 11 2.00 -8.43 -25.17
N SER A 12 3.08 -8.76 -24.47
CA SER A 12 3.16 -8.60 -23.00
C SER A 12 3.11 -7.13 -22.59
N LEU A 13 3.79 -6.24 -23.34
CA LEU A 13 3.73 -4.81 -23.13
C LEU A 13 2.31 -4.25 -23.37
N LEU A 14 1.65 -4.72 -24.43
CA LEU A 14 0.28 -4.32 -24.75
C LEU A 14 -0.71 -4.78 -23.67
N LEU A 15 -0.54 -6.00 -23.14
CA LEU A 15 -1.35 -6.52 -22.04
C LEU A 15 -1.16 -5.70 -20.76
N ALA A 16 0.08 -5.33 -20.44
CA ALA A 16 0.39 -4.46 -19.30
C ALA A 16 -0.24 -3.06 -19.45
N ILE A 17 -0.20 -2.48 -20.65
CA ILE A 17 -0.85 -1.19 -20.95
C ILE A 17 -2.37 -1.30 -20.83
N VAL A 18 -2.98 -2.39 -21.32
CA VAL A 18 -4.44 -2.61 -21.22
C VAL A 18 -4.87 -2.76 -19.77
N LEU A 19 -4.12 -3.51 -18.95
CA LEU A 19 -4.38 -3.62 -17.50
C LEU A 19 -4.25 -2.27 -16.80
N PHE A 20 -3.22 -1.48 -17.13
CA PHE A 20 -3.01 -0.14 -16.60
C PHE A 20 -4.15 0.83 -17.00
N CYS A 21 -4.59 0.79 -18.26
CA CYS A 21 -5.73 1.60 -18.73
C CYS A 21 -7.05 1.17 -18.08
N ALA A 22 -7.25 -0.13 -17.87
CA ALA A 22 -8.42 -0.65 -17.17
C ALA A 22 -8.49 -0.13 -15.72
N GLU A 23 -7.35 -0.08 -15.00
CA GLU A 23 -7.28 0.50 -13.66
C GLU A 23 -7.69 1.98 -13.63
N ILE A 24 -7.24 2.78 -14.60
CA ILE A 24 -7.62 4.19 -14.72
C ILE A 24 -9.13 4.34 -14.92
N LEU A 25 -9.74 3.49 -15.76
CA LEU A 25 -11.19 3.51 -16.01
C LEU A 25 -12.00 3.09 -14.76
N PHE A 26 -11.52 2.10 -13.99
CA PHE A 26 -12.15 1.71 -12.73
C PHE A 26 -11.95 2.75 -11.62
N ALA A 27 -10.84 3.48 -11.61
CA ALA A 27 -10.59 4.58 -10.69
C ALA A 27 -11.56 5.74 -10.87
N GLN A 28 -11.98 6.04 -12.11
CA GLN A 28 -12.92 7.13 -12.41
C GLN A 28 -14.37 6.87 -11.91
N LYS A 29 -14.76 5.60 -11.75
CA LYS A 29 -16.10 5.24 -11.22
C LYS A 29 -16.25 5.41 -9.71
N GLY A 30 -15.17 5.70 -8.98
CA GLY A 30 -15.16 5.84 -7.52
C GLY A 30 -15.42 7.26 -6.99
N LYS A 31 -15.79 8.22 -7.83
CA LYS A 31 -15.90 9.66 -7.46
C LYS A 31 -17.02 10.03 -6.47
N GLU A 32 -17.85 9.10 -6.01
CA GLU A 32 -19.05 9.45 -5.24
C GLU A 32 -19.07 9.02 -3.76
N GLU A 33 -18.00 8.49 -3.19
CA GLU A 33 -17.97 8.26 -1.73
C GLU A 33 -17.12 9.31 -1.02
N ALA A 34 -17.51 10.58 -1.12
CA ALA A 34 -17.03 11.64 -0.24
C ALA A 34 -17.35 11.26 1.21
N GLY A 35 -16.32 11.10 2.04
CA GLY A 35 -16.52 10.89 3.48
C GLY A 35 -15.90 9.65 4.10
N ILE A 36 -15.01 8.92 3.42
CA ILE A 36 -14.26 7.82 4.04
C ILE A 36 -12.85 8.29 4.38
N ILE A 37 -12.54 8.33 5.67
CA ILE A 37 -11.20 8.67 6.16
C ILE A 37 -10.32 7.41 6.10
N PHE A 38 -9.12 7.56 5.53
CA PHE A 38 -8.09 6.54 5.58
C PHE A 38 -7.65 6.32 7.04
N ASN A 39 -7.54 5.06 7.44
CA ASN A 39 -7.00 4.66 8.74
C ASN A 39 -5.65 3.98 8.52
N PRO A 40 -4.54 4.50 9.08
CA PRO A 40 -3.26 3.79 9.06
C PRO A 40 -3.40 2.40 9.67
N HIS A 41 -2.76 1.40 9.05
CA HIS A 41 -2.94 0.03 9.49
C HIS A 41 -1.74 -0.85 9.18
N TRP A 42 -1.56 -1.87 10.01
CA TRP A 42 -0.66 -2.98 9.77
C TRP A 42 -1.31 -4.02 8.86
N TYR A 43 -0.51 -4.72 8.10
CA TYR A 43 -0.93 -5.90 7.35
C TYR A 43 0.13 -6.99 7.39
N LEU A 44 -0.32 -8.23 7.32
CA LEU A 44 0.50 -9.41 7.16
C LEU A 44 0.28 -9.95 5.75
N GLN A 45 1.36 -10.33 5.06
CA GLN A 45 1.32 -10.85 3.70
C GLN A 45 2.10 -12.15 3.62
N LEU A 46 1.47 -13.21 3.11
CA LEU A 46 2.07 -14.52 2.84
C LEU A 46 1.96 -14.82 1.35
N GLN A 47 3.08 -15.12 0.71
CA GLN A 47 3.17 -15.36 -0.72
C GLN A 47 4.01 -16.59 -1.02
N GLY A 48 3.66 -17.29 -2.09
CA GLY A 48 4.43 -18.38 -2.68
C GLY A 48 4.43 -18.25 -4.19
N GLY A 49 5.43 -18.83 -4.83
CA GLY A 49 5.55 -18.74 -6.28
C GLY A 49 6.88 -19.28 -6.78
N MET A 50 7.43 -18.61 -7.79
CA MET A 50 8.65 -19.02 -8.44
C MET A 50 9.64 -17.88 -8.58
N GLY A 51 10.92 -18.23 -8.49
CA GLY A 51 12.05 -17.38 -8.77
C GLY A 51 12.77 -17.84 -10.05
N TYR A 52 13.41 -16.90 -10.71
CA TYR A 52 14.27 -17.14 -11.87
C TYR A 52 15.56 -16.34 -11.69
N THR A 53 16.67 -17.03 -11.54
CA THR A 53 18.00 -16.40 -11.55
C THR A 53 18.51 -16.37 -12.98
N VAL A 54 18.87 -15.18 -13.49
CA VAL A 54 19.38 -15.05 -14.85
C VAL A 54 20.70 -15.80 -14.98
N GLY A 55 20.79 -16.68 -15.95
CA GLY A 55 21.97 -17.49 -16.24
C GLY A 55 22.06 -17.85 -17.72
N GLU A 56 23.08 -18.62 -18.08
CA GLU A 56 23.43 -18.95 -19.46
C GLU A 56 22.63 -20.13 -20.06
N THR A 57 21.76 -20.76 -19.27
CA THR A 57 20.94 -21.91 -19.65
C THR A 57 19.49 -21.51 -19.92
N GLY A 58 18.70 -22.45 -20.45
CA GLY A 58 17.30 -22.24 -20.77
C GLY A 58 16.45 -21.81 -19.58
N PHE A 59 15.49 -20.93 -19.80
CA PHE A 59 14.61 -20.36 -18.77
C PHE A 59 14.00 -21.42 -17.83
N LYS A 60 13.56 -22.55 -18.39
CA LYS A 60 12.88 -23.61 -17.62
C LYS A 60 13.78 -24.27 -16.58
N ASP A 61 15.06 -24.37 -16.88
CA ASP A 61 16.03 -25.10 -16.04
C ASP A 61 16.42 -24.26 -14.81
N LEU A 62 16.29 -22.93 -14.90
CA LEU A 62 16.65 -21.98 -13.87
C LEU A 62 15.46 -21.51 -13.01
N ILE A 63 14.27 -22.04 -13.27
CA ILE A 63 13.10 -21.78 -12.39
C ILE A 63 13.27 -22.54 -11.09
N SER A 64 13.01 -21.87 -9.98
CA SER A 64 13.08 -22.40 -8.62
C SER A 64 11.88 -21.96 -7.77
N PRO A 65 11.52 -22.69 -6.71
CA PRO A 65 10.49 -22.24 -5.79
C PRO A 65 10.93 -20.97 -5.05
N ALA A 66 9.98 -20.11 -4.76
CA ALA A 66 10.19 -18.90 -3.99
C ALA A 66 9.00 -18.66 -3.05
N GLY A 67 9.26 -18.06 -1.90
CA GLY A 67 8.22 -17.68 -0.93
C GLY A 67 8.58 -16.42 -0.18
N ALA A 68 7.58 -15.77 0.40
CA ALA A 68 7.77 -14.57 1.21
C ALA A 68 6.71 -14.46 2.31
N LEU A 69 7.15 -14.02 3.49
CA LEU A 69 6.31 -13.63 4.62
C LEU A 69 6.70 -12.20 4.99
N SER A 70 5.76 -11.27 4.93
CA SER A 70 6.03 -9.85 5.15
C SER A 70 5.02 -9.24 6.11
N VAL A 71 5.49 -8.26 6.86
CA VAL A 71 4.68 -7.35 7.68
C VAL A 71 4.85 -5.95 7.10
N GLY A 72 3.75 -5.25 6.85
CA GLY A 72 3.79 -3.90 6.35
C GLY A 72 2.92 -2.97 7.18
N TYR A 73 3.25 -1.69 7.12
CA TYR A 73 2.51 -0.60 7.73
C TYR A 73 2.16 0.45 6.67
N GLN A 74 0.87 0.58 6.38
CA GLN A 74 0.34 1.60 5.49
C GLN A 74 0.05 2.85 6.32
N PHE A 75 0.90 3.88 6.24
CA PHE A 75 0.76 5.11 7.03
C PHE A 75 -0.02 6.20 6.31
N SER A 76 -0.16 6.10 4.99
CA SER A 76 -1.00 6.99 4.17
C SER A 76 -1.73 6.19 3.08
N PRO A 77 -2.73 6.76 2.39
CA PRO A 77 -3.37 6.08 1.26
C PRO A 77 -2.40 5.63 0.18
N VAL A 78 -1.31 6.39 -0.02
CA VAL A 78 -0.35 6.21 -1.12
C VAL A 78 0.92 5.51 -0.66
N TRP A 79 1.39 5.75 0.58
CA TRP A 79 2.69 5.30 1.05
C TRP A 79 2.59 4.30 2.19
N GLY A 80 3.43 3.29 2.14
CA GLY A 80 3.62 2.29 3.19
C GLY A 80 5.07 1.83 3.29
N LEU A 81 5.38 1.13 4.35
CA LEU A 81 6.63 0.41 4.57
C LEU A 81 6.34 -1.06 4.74
N ARG A 82 7.23 -1.91 4.23
CA ARG A 82 7.11 -3.36 4.35
C ARG A 82 8.47 -3.96 4.68
N GLY A 83 8.52 -4.86 5.64
CA GLY A 83 9.68 -5.68 5.94
C GLY A 83 9.29 -7.15 5.98
N GLY A 84 10.21 -8.05 5.65
CA GLY A 84 9.87 -9.45 5.64
C GLY A 84 11.02 -10.38 5.34
N PHE A 85 10.70 -11.66 5.41
CA PHE A 85 11.56 -12.76 5.02
C PHE A 85 11.07 -13.32 3.70
N GLY A 86 12.01 -13.72 2.86
CA GLY A 86 11.74 -14.37 1.58
C GLY A 86 12.89 -15.26 1.19
N GLY A 87 12.85 -15.75 -0.04
CA GLY A 87 13.86 -16.65 -0.59
C GLY A 87 13.32 -18.05 -0.80
N TRP A 88 14.14 -18.99 -0.87
CA TRP A 88 14.07 -20.43 -0.86
C TRP A 88 15.26 -21.00 -1.66
N GLN A 89 15.13 -21.12 -2.99
CA GLN A 89 16.13 -21.78 -3.82
C GLN A 89 16.55 -20.88 -4.98
N GLY A 90 17.86 -20.79 -5.19
CA GLY A 90 18.46 -20.24 -6.39
C GLY A 90 19.02 -21.36 -7.28
N LYS A 91 19.07 -21.12 -8.58
CA LYS A 91 19.66 -22.04 -9.53
C LYS A 91 20.67 -21.34 -10.43
N GLY A 92 21.71 -22.06 -10.80
CA GLY A 92 22.66 -21.68 -11.83
C GLY A 92 22.97 -22.85 -12.74
N ALA A 93 23.64 -22.62 -13.85
CA ALA A 93 24.06 -23.69 -14.73
C ALA A 93 25.43 -23.40 -15.34
N TRP A 94 26.20 -24.44 -15.59
CA TRP A 94 27.45 -24.36 -16.31
C TRP A 94 27.21 -24.66 -17.80
N SER A 95 27.40 -23.66 -18.65
CA SER A 95 27.04 -23.74 -20.08
C SER A 95 27.78 -24.81 -20.88
N GLU A 96 29.03 -25.10 -20.54
CA GLU A 96 29.83 -26.08 -21.25
C GLU A 96 29.45 -27.55 -20.93
N SER A 97 28.88 -27.78 -19.74
CA SER A 97 28.49 -29.14 -19.30
C SER A 97 26.99 -29.42 -19.36
N THR A 98 26.16 -28.42 -19.69
CA THR A 98 24.69 -28.49 -19.56
C THR A 98 24.22 -28.96 -18.17
N ARG A 99 25.08 -28.80 -17.16
CA ARG A 99 24.77 -29.16 -15.77
C ARG A 99 24.23 -27.95 -15.04
N ASP A 100 23.05 -28.08 -14.49
CA ASP A 100 22.43 -27.14 -13.55
C ASP A 100 22.80 -27.53 -12.11
N TYR A 101 22.82 -26.53 -11.24
CA TYR A 101 23.04 -26.68 -9.82
C TYR A 101 22.08 -25.75 -9.08
N LYS A 102 21.80 -26.10 -7.84
CA LYS A 102 20.93 -25.33 -6.95
C LYS A 102 21.67 -25.03 -5.65
N PHE A 103 21.22 -23.95 -5.01
CA PHE A 103 21.60 -23.55 -3.67
C PHE A 103 20.39 -22.94 -2.99
N ASN A 104 20.40 -22.88 -1.67
CA ASN A 104 19.32 -22.28 -0.89
C ASN A 104 19.73 -20.89 -0.42
N PHE A 105 18.74 -20.01 -0.19
CA PHE A 105 18.98 -18.72 0.40
C PHE A 105 17.77 -18.24 1.20
N LEU A 106 18.06 -17.51 2.27
CA LEU A 106 17.08 -16.73 3.04
C LEU A 106 17.32 -15.26 2.77
N GLN A 107 16.26 -14.53 2.46
CA GLN A 107 16.29 -13.10 2.20
C GLN A 107 15.56 -12.35 3.32
N LEU A 108 16.19 -11.31 3.87
CA LEU A 108 15.56 -10.31 4.72
C LEU A 108 15.41 -9.03 3.88
N ASN A 109 14.21 -8.50 3.73
CA ASN A 109 13.95 -7.32 2.90
C ASN A 109 13.26 -6.19 3.67
N ALA A 110 13.51 -4.96 3.21
CA ALA A 110 12.85 -3.73 3.63
C ALA A 110 12.49 -2.92 2.39
N ASP A 111 11.19 -2.69 2.19
CA ASP A 111 10.62 -2.04 1.00
C ASP A 111 9.82 -0.80 1.39
N VAL A 112 9.90 0.24 0.58
CA VAL A 112 8.91 1.31 0.49
C VAL A 112 7.87 0.88 -0.51
N VAL A 113 6.59 0.98 -0.15
CA VAL A 113 5.46 0.61 -0.99
C VAL A 113 4.70 1.87 -1.40
N PHE A 114 4.53 2.04 -2.71
CA PHE A 114 3.82 3.16 -3.31
C PHE A 114 2.56 2.66 -4.01
N ASN A 115 1.39 3.02 -3.49
CA ASN A 115 0.10 2.65 -4.08
C ASN A 115 -0.25 3.60 -5.24
N LEU A 116 -0.04 3.13 -6.46
CA LEU A 116 -0.32 3.87 -7.68
C LEU A 116 -1.81 4.17 -7.85
N SER A 117 -2.66 3.18 -7.58
CA SER A 117 -4.11 3.32 -7.75
C SER A 117 -4.70 4.41 -6.87
N ASN A 118 -4.21 4.56 -5.64
CA ASN A 118 -4.64 5.62 -4.72
C ASN A 118 -3.98 6.98 -5.05
N CYS A 119 -2.82 6.98 -5.69
CA CYS A 119 -2.17 8.20 -6.15
C CYS A 119 -2.94 8.86 -7.31
N ILE A 120 -3.39 8.06 -8.27
CA ILE A 120 -4.07 8.55 -9.48
C ILE A 120 -5.57 8.75 -9.25
N GLY A 121 -6.22 7.83 -8.54
CA GLY A 121 -7.70 7.71 -8.46
C GLY A 121 -8.29 7.99 -7.10
N GLU A 122 -7.62 8.77 -6.23
CA GLU A 122 -8.01 9.01 -4.84
C GLU A 122 -8.16 7.73 -3.99
N PHE A 123 -8.32 7.88 -2.69
CA PHE A 123 -8.48 6.75 -1.80
C PHE A 123 -9.89 6.17 -1.88
N ASN A 124 -10.00 4.91 -2.32
CA ASN A 124 -11.25 4.17 -2.32
C ASN A 124 -11.07 2.78 -1.69
N PRO A 125 -11.58 2.55 -0.46
CA PRO A 125 -11.42 1.27 0.24
C PRO A 125 -12.27 0.15 -0.37
N ARG A 126 -13.19 0.46 -1.30
CA ARG A 126 -13.99 -0.52 -2.04
C ARG A 126 -13.42 -0.86 -3.41
N ARG A 127 -12.31 -0.25 -3.80
CA ARG A 127 -11.67 -0.57 -5.09
C ARG A 127 -11.34 -2.04 -5.13
N TRP A 128 -11.70 -2.68 -6.26
CA TRP A 128 -11.49 -4.12 -6.44
C TRP A 128 -10.03 -4.49 -6.68
N VAL A 129 -9.30 -3.68 -7.45
CA VAL A 129 -7.87 -3.87 -7.72
C VAL A 129 -7.08 -2.64 -7.30
N ASN A 130 -5.99 -2.83 -6.58
CA ASN A 130 -5.01 -1.80 -6.29
C ASN A 130 -3.66 -2.22 -6.84
N THR A 131 -3.05 -1.35 -7.65
CA THR A 131 -1.69 -1.51 -8.14
C THR A 131 -0.73 -0.76 -7.24
N TYR A 132 0.36 -1.41 -6.88
CA TYR A 132 1.43 -0.80 -6.10
C TYR A 132 2.81 -1.09 -6.70
N PHE A 133 3.74 -0.18 -6.49
CA PHE A 133 5.16 -0.38 -6.71
C PHE A 133 5.87 -0.58 -5.38
N LEU A 134 6.99 -1.29 -5.44
CA LEU A 134 7.90 -1.42 -4.32
C LEU A 134 9.32 -1.08 -4.76
N LEU A 135 10.06 -0.46 -3.85
CA LEU A 135 11.49 -0.21 -3.98
C LEU A 135 12.12 -0.44 -2.61
N GLY A 136 13.22 -1.19 -2.57
CA GLY A 136 13.83 -1.56 -1.31
C GLY A 136 15.22 -2.13 -1.42
N ILE A 137 15.66 -2.65 -0.30
CA ILE A 137 16.93 -3.37 -0.16
C ILE A 137 16.68 -4.72 0.47
N ALA A 138 17.58 -5.66 0.20
CA ALA A 138 17.54 -6.98 0.81
C ALA A 138 18.94 -7.47 1.19
N GLY A 139 19.01 -8.19 2.32
CA GLY A 139 20.14 -9.00 2.70
C GLY A 139 19.83 -10.46 2.43
N ASN A 140 20.71 -11.17 1.73
CA ASN A 140 20.55 -12.57 1.40
C ASN A 140 21.63 -13.38 2.11
N HIS A 141 21.21 -14.43 2.81
CA HIS A 141 22.08 -15.46 3.38
C HIS A 141 21.94 -16.71 2.54
N ALA A 142 22.94 -17.02 1.73
CA ALA A 142 22.98 -18.20 0.84
C ALA A 142 23.76 -19.34 1.48
N PHE A 143 23.29 -20.58 1.29
CA PHE A 143 23.83 -21.81 1.87
C PHE A 143 23.49 -23.02 0.97
N ASP A 144 24.03 -24.21 1.29
CA ASP A 144 23.83 -25.47 0.55
C ASP A 144 24.24 -25.37 -0.94
N ASN A 145 25.48 -24.93 -1.22
CA ASN A 145 26.03 -24.82 -2.59
C ASN A 145 26.82 -26.05 -3.04
N ASP A 146 26.55 -27.21 -2.46
CA ASP A 146 27.35 -28.42 -2.65
C ASP A 146 27.34 -28.91 -4.10
N GLU A 147 26.25 -28.74 -4.83
CA GLU A 147 26.15 -29.11 -6.24
C GLU A 147 27.10 -28.28 -7.12
N ALA A 148 27.25 -26.98 -6.86
CA ALA A 148 28.20 -26.12 -7.55
C ALA A 148 29.65 -26.51 -7.20
N VAL A 149 29.90 -26.89 -5.95
CA VAL A 149 31.21 -27.39 -5.49
C VAL A 149 31.56 -28.68 -6.20
N ALA A 150 30.64 -29.64 -6.30
CA ALA A 150 30.87 -30.93 -7.00
C ALA A 150 31.21 -30.71 -8.48
N ILE A 151 30.49 -29.83 -9.18
CA ILE A 151 30.77 -29.46 -10.57
C ILE A 151 32.19 -28.86 -10.70
N HIS A 152 32.57 -27.98 -9.77
CA HIS A 152 33.91 -27.41 -9.78
C HIS A 152 35.01 -28.45 -9.57
N ASP A 153 34.83 -29.36 -8.62
CA ASP A 153 35.79 -30.39 -8.25
C ASP A 153 35.92 -31.47 -9.37
N GLU A 154 34.91 -31.61 -10.24
CA GLU A 154 34.98 -32.41 -11.49
C GLU A 154 35.83 -31.74 -12.59
N GLY A 155 36.36 -30.54 -12.39
CA GLY A 155 37.23 -29.82 -13.32
C GLY A 155 36.59 -28.62 -14.04
N TYR A 156 35.32 -28.35 -13.80
CA TYR A 156 34.61 -27.18 -14.36
C TYR A 156 34.86 -25.94 -13.47
N THR A 157 35.82 -25.12 -13.83
CA THR A 157 36.27 -24.00 -13.00
C THR A 157 35.20 -22.91 -12.83
N MET A 158 34.66 -22.76 -11.63
CA MET A 158 33.79 -21.64 -11.24
C MET A 158 34.61 -20.57 -10.53
N ARG A 159 34.72 -19.36 -11.12
CA ARG A 159 35.64 -18.32 -10.66
C ARG A 159 35.21 -17.65 -9.36
N TYR A 160 33.91 -17.61 -9.07
CA TYR A 160 33.32 -17.01 -7.88
C TYR A 160 32.63 -18.03 -6.98
N LEU A 161 33.06 -19.29 -7.08
CA LEU A 161 32.58 -20.38 -6.24
C LEU A 161 32.69 -20.00 -4.76
N TRP A 162 31.62 -20.24 -4.04
CA TRP A 162 31.61 -20.19 -2.58
C TRP A 162 31.23 -21.59 -2.04
N ARG A 163 31.95 -22.02 -1.01
CA ARG A 163 31.83 -23.39 -0.45
C ARG A 163 30.99 -23.41 0.82
N ASP A 164 31.07 -22.33 1.59
CA ASP A 164 30.34 -22.17 2.85
C ASP A 164 29.18 -21.19 2.67
N ASN A 165 28.53 -20.83 3.77
CA ASN A 165 27.49 -19.81 3.77
C ASN A 165 28.04 -18.45 3.36
N ARG A 166 27.27 -17.69 2.58
CA ARG A 166 27.68 -16.37 2.11
C ARG A 166 26.53 -15.35 2.17
N ASN A 167 26.89 -14.13 2.53
CA ASN A 167 25.94 -13.03 2.61
C ASN A 167 26.08 -12.11 1.39
N PHE A 168 24.94 -11.66 0.88
CA PHE A 168 24.85 -10.72 -0.25
C PHE A 168 23.84 -9.63 0.05
N VAL A 169 24.10 -8.42 -0.47
CA VAL A 169 23.13 -7.33 -0.45
C VAL A 169 22.52 -7.20 -1.85
N ALA A 170 21.23 -6.94 -1.91
CA ALA A 170 20.51 -6.71 -3.15
C ALA A 170 19.77 -5.37 -3.12
N GLY A 171 19.73 -4.69 -4.26
CA GLY A 171 18.71 -3.72 -4.57
C GLY A 171 17.44 -4.43 -5.03
N ARG A 172 16.28 -3.95 -4.63
CA ARG A 172 15.00 -4.62 -4.90
C ARG A 172 13.98 -3.65 -5.47
N GLY A 173 13.23 -4.09 -6.48
CA GLY A 173 12.14 -3.33 -7.06
C GLY A 173 11.05 -4.25 -7.59
N GLY A 174 9.82 -3.76 -7.71
CA GLY A 174 8.73 -4.59 -8.22
C GLY A 174 7.41 -3.87 -8.36
N VAL A 175 6.44 -4.62 -8.86
CA VAL A 175 5.05 -4.20 -9.04
C VAL A 175 4.14 -5.31 -8.55
N GLY A 176 3.06 -4.93 -7.89
CA GLY A 176 2.05 -5.86 -7.43
C GLY A 176 0.63 -5.36 -7.64
N PHE A 177 -0.28 -6.32 -7.64
CA PHE A 177 -1.71 -6.13 -7.76
C PHE A 177 -2.40 -6.77 -6.57
N ASP A 178 -3.16 -5.98 -5.81
CA ASP A 178 -4.01 -6.45 -4.73
C ASP A 178 -5.46 -6.54 -5.19
N PHE A 179 -6.02 -7.74 -5.20
CA PHE A 179 -7.41 -8.04 -5.51
C PHE A 179 -8.19 -8.15 -4.20
N ARG A 180 -9.09 -7.22 -3.97
CA ARG A 180 -9.87 -7.19 -2.74
C ARG A 180 -10.89 -8.32 -2.68
N ILE A 181 -10.77 -9.19 -1.66
CA ILE A 181 -11.75 -10.24 -1.35
C ILE A 181 -12.74 -9.74 -0.29
N SER A 182 -12.22 -9.12 0.77
CA SER A 182 -13.03 -8.58 1.85
C SER A 182 -12.45 -7.25 2.38
N ASN A 183 -13.01 -6.69 3.45
CA ASN A 183 -12.47 -5.49 4.08
C ASN A 183 -11.10 -5.72 4.74
N SER A 184 -10.76 -6.96 5.05
CA SER A 184 -9.53 -7.31 5.76
C SER A 184 -8.62 -8.25 4.98
N ILE A 185 -9.09 -8.86 3.91
CA ILE A 185 -8.34 -9.86 3.15
C ILE A 185 -8.30 -9.46 1.68
N SER A 186 -7.12 -9.48 1.09
CA SER A 186 -6.89 -9.38 -0.36
C SER A 186 -6.03 -10.53 -0.85
N PHE A 187 -6.27 -10.96 -2.08
CA PHE A 187 -5.36 -11.80 -2.85
C PHE A 187 -4.39 -10.89 -3.58
N ASN A 188 -3.12 -11.25 -3.65
CA ASN A 188 -2.13 -10.43 -4.36
C ASN A 188 -1.30 -11.28 -5.33
N ILE A 189 -0.86 -10.61 -6.39
CA ILE A 189 0.15 -11.11 -7.33
C ILE A 189 1.25 -10.05 -7.40
N GLU A 190 2.49 -10.43 -7.22
CA GLU A 190 3.64 -9.54 -7.22
C GLU A 190 4.74 -10.07 -8.12
N GLY A 191 5.25 -9.21 -9.00
CA GLY A 191 6.50 -9.41 -9.74
C GLY A 191 7.58 -8.53 -9.13
N ASN A 192 8.70 -9.11 -8.71
CA ASN A 192 9.82 -8.34 -8.19
C ASN A 192 11.15 -8.81 -8.77
N VAL A 193 12.12 -7.92 -8.77
CA VAL A 193 13.48 -8.15 -9.20
C VAL A 193 14.44 -7.79 -8.08
N ASN A 194 15.43 -8.66 -7.86
CA ASN A 194 16.56 -8.42 -6.99
C ASN A 194 17.81 -8.31 -7.85
N VAL A 195 18.59 -7.26 -7.63
CA VAL A 195 19.88 -7.02 -8.30
C VAL A 195 20.97 -7.26 -7.26
N LEU A 196 21.76 -8.30 -7.46
CA LEU A 196 22.77 -8.79 -6.54
C LEU A 196 24.18 -8.65 -7.12
N SER A 197 25.18 -8.90 -6.28
CA SER A 197 26.57 -9.01 -6.73
C SER A 197 26.76 -10.22 -7.67
N ASP A 198 27.65 -10.10 -8.65
CA ASP A 198 28.10 -11.15 -9.60
C ASP A 198 28.66 -12.43 -8.93
N HIS A 199 28.68 -12.49 -7.60
CA HIS A 199 29.11 -13.66 -6.83
C HIS A 199 27.96 -14.53 -6.35
N PHE A 200 26.72 -14.14 -6.56
CA PHE A 200 25.56 -14.81 -5.98
C PHE A 200 25.35 -16.21 -6.60
N ASN A 201 25.51 -16.33 -7.91
CA ASN A 201 25.35 -17.57 -8.64
C ASN A 201 26.66 -18.38 -8.85
N SER A 202 27.74 -18.07 -8.10
CA SER A 202 29.05 -18.73 -8.17
C SER A 202 29.80 -18.57 -9.51
N LYS A 203 29.25 -17.89 -10.49
CA LYS A 203 29.84 -17.65 -11.81
C LYS A 203 30.37 -16.24 -11.95
N LYS A 204 31.28 -16.03 -12.89
CA LYS A 204 31.75 -14.70 -13.27
C LYS A 204 31.13 -14.32 -14.61
N ALA A 205 30.13 -13.42 -14.58
CA ALA A 205 29.57 -12.81 -15.78
C ALA A 205 30.12 -11.41 -16.06
N GLY A 206 30.73 -10.75 -15.05
CA GLY A 206 31.24 -9.39 -15.15
C GLY A 206 30.14 -8.31 -15.05
N ASN A 207 28.94 -8.70 -14.66
CA ASN A 207 27.79 -7.84 -14.40
C ASN A 207 27.03 -8.33 -13.16
N ALA A 208 26.06 -7.54 -12.69
CA ALA A 208 25.25 -7.93 -11.54
C ALA A 208 24.38 -9.16 -11.84
N ASP A 209 24.17 -10.00 -10.82
CA ASP A 209 23.21 -11.11 -10.89
C ASP A 209 21.78 -10.58 -10.71
N TRP A 210 20.90 -11.01 -11.60
CA TRP A 210 19.50 -10.63 -11.60
C TRP A 210 18.62 -11.82 -11.24
N GLN A 211 17.79 -11.61 -10.24
CA GLN A 211 16.81 -12.61 -9.83
C GLN A 211 15.40 -12.01 -9.93
N PHE A 212 14.56 -12.64 -10.72
CA PHE A 212 13.15 -12.29 -10.89
C PHE A 212 12.29 -13.25 -10.09
N ASN A 213 11.29 -12.72 -9.39
CA ASN A 213 10.32 -13.52 -8.67
C ASN A 213 8.91 -13.14 -9.13
N VAL A 214 8.05 -14.15 -9.28
CA VAL A 214 6.61 -14.00 -9.44
C VAL A 214 5.94 -14.75 -8.30
N LEU A 215 5.31 -13.99 -7.43
CA LEU A 215 4.70 -14.48 -6.19
C LEU A 215 3.20 -14.20 -6.20
N ALA A 216 2.43 -15.11 -5.63
CA ALA A 216 1.01 -14.94 -5.40
C ALA A 216 0.66 -15.35 -3.96
N GLY A 217 -0.32 -14.70 -3.35
CA GLY A 217 -0.67 -15.00 -1.98
C GLY A 217 -1.77 -14.13 -1.43
N PHE A 218 -1.79 -13.99 -0.12
CA PHE A 218 -2.83 -13.26 0.59
C PHE A 218 -2.23 -12.22 1.52
N SER A 219 -2.92 -11.07 1.60
CA SER A 219 -2.66 -10.03 2.60
C SER A 219 -3.83 -9.93 3.56
N CYS A 220 -3.53 -9.83 4.85
CA CYS A 220 -4.51 -9.66 5.90
C CYS A 220 -4.26 -8.35 6.65
N ARG A 221 -5.24 -7.46 6.67
CA ARG A 221 -5.20 -6.21 7.43
C ARG A 221 -5.47 -6.50 8.91
N LEU A 222 -4.60 -6.01 9.78
CA LEU A 222 -4.61 -6.28 11.22
C LEU A 222 -5.31 -5.19 12.05
N ASN A 223 -5.84 -4.13 11.45
CA ASN A 223 -6.40 -3.00 12.19
C ASN A 223 -7.88 -2.74 11.82
N LYS A 224 -8.51 -1.80 12.58
CA LYS A 224 -9.92 -1.42 12.44
C LYS A 224 -10.26 -0.92 11.04
N LYS A 225 -11.53 -1.11 10.65
CA LYS A 225 -12.10 -0.63 9.38
C LYS A 225 -11.90 0.88 9.22
N HIS A 226 -11.81 1.35 7.98
CA HIS A 226 -11.84 2.78 7.69
C HIS A 226 -13.12 3.42 8.22
N ARG A 227 -13.00 4.62 8.79
CA ARG A 227 -14.12 5.33 9.39
C ARG A 227 -14.88 6.09 8.28
N LYS A 228 -16.21 5.93 8.26
CA LYS A 228 -17.05 6.85 7.50
C LYS A 228 -17.12 8.17 8.27
N VAL A 229 -16.99 9.28 7.56
CA VAL A 229 -17.43 10.58 8.07
C VAL A 229 -18.97 10.51 8.01
N GLU A 230 -19.62 10.54 9.15
CA GLU A 230 -21.05 10.83 9.16
C GLU A 230 -21.21 12.24 8.60
N ALA A 231 -21.99 12.37 7.53
CA ALA A 231 -22.39 13.68 7.05
C ALA A 231 -22.99 14.46 8.25
N PRO A 232 -22.69 15.76 8.40
CA PRO A 232 -23.35 16.55 9.41
C PRO A 232 -24.86 16.29 9.28
N ARG A 233 -25.51 15.85 10.35
CA ARG A 233 -26.96 15.73 10.32
C ARG A 233 -27.46 17.11 9.99
N GLU A 234 -28.09 17.30 8.84
CA GLU A 234 -28.92 18.46 8.60
C GLU A 234 -29.93 18.49 9.75
N ILE A 235 -29.75 19.43 10.68
CA ILE A 235 -30.76 19.75 11.65
C ILE A 235 -31.84 20.43 10.81
N ILE A 236 -32.81 19.64 10.36
CA ILE A 236 -34.06 20.20 9.82
C ILE A 236 -34.67 20.91 11.02
N PHE A 237 -34.50 22.23 11.06
CA PHE A 237 -35.32 23.06 11.91
C PHE A 237 -36.74 22.94 11.34
N GLU A 238 -37.53 22.05 11.92
CA GLU A 238 -38.95 22.05 11.71
C GLU A 238 -39.41 23.43 12.19
N GLU A 239 -39.73 24.30 11.23
CA GLU A 239 -40.29 25.62 11.47
C GLU A 239 -41.65 25.36 12.13
N THR A 240 -41.64 25.33 13.48
CA THR A 240 -42.87 25.25 14.24
C THR A 240 -43.63 26.55 14.01
N VAL A 241 -44.60 26.48 13.10
CA VAL A 241 -45.59 27.52 12.90
C VAL A 241 -46.20 27.83 14.30
N PRO A 242 -46.13 29.03 14.80
CA PRO A 242 -46.70 29.37 16.11
C PRO A 242 -48.21 29.14 16.04
N VAL A 243 -48.68 28.08 16.70
CA VAL A 243 -50.11 27.94 16.99
C VAL A 243 -50.45 29.01 18.01
N VAL A 244 -51.19 30.01 17.55
CA VAL A 244 -51.82 31.01 18.41
C VAL A 244 -52.88 30.31 19.24
N THR A 245 -52.54 29.89 20.44
CA THR A 245 -53.50 29.45 21.44
C THR A 245 -53.78 30.60 22.41
N LYS A 246 -55.06 30.97 22.49
CA LYS A 246 -55.62 31.97 23.39
C LYS A 246 -55.23 31.71 24.84
N GLU A 247 -54.77 32.78 25.50
CA GLU A 247 -54.44 32.84 26.91
C GLU A 247 -55.67 32.59 27.81
N GLU A 248 -55.49 31.73 28.81
CA GLU A 248 -56.18 31.82 30.10
C GLU A 248 -55.13 31.94 31.23
N PRO A 249 -55.34 32.73 32.23
CA PRO A 249 -54.33 33.11 33.22
C PRO A 249 -54.25 32.06 34.34
N VAL A 250 -53.11 31.39 34.52
CA VAL A 250 -52.81 30.62 35.72
C VAL A 250 -51.54 31.16 36.37
N SER A 251 -51.71 31.47 37.64
CA SER A 251 -50.76 31.99 38.60
C SER A 251 -49.43 31.28 38.70
N GLN A 252 -48.36 32.07 38.80
CA GLN A 252 -46.96 31.67 38.95
C GLN A 252 -46.63 31.02 40.30
N PRO A 253 -45.64 30.12 40.34
CA PRO A 253 -44.64 30.12 41.40
C PRO A 253 -43.31 30.63 40.86
N VAL A 254 -42.78 31.64 41.51
CA VAL A 254 -41.45 32.20 41.28
C VAL A 254 -40.40 31.18 41.58
N LEU A 255 -39.75 30.65 40.54
CA LEU A 255 -38.48 29.93 40.65
C LEU A 255 -37.37 30.99 40.51
N GLN A 256 -36.57 31.16 41.56
CA GLN A 256 -35.32 31.94 41.49
C GLN A 256 -34.33 31.16 40.59
N GLU A 257 -34.22 31.57 39.34
CA GLU A 257 -33.09 31.17 38.47
C GLU A 257 -31.80 31.74 39.07
N THR A 258 -30.87 30.83 39.34
CA THR A 258 -29.54 31.18 39.85
C THR A 258 -28.79 31.88 38.72
N LYS A 259 -28.03 32.93 39.02
CA LYS A 259 -27.23 33.72 38.07
C LYS A 259 -26.29 32.87 37.19
N GLN A 260 -25.97 31.65 37.64
CA GLN A 260 -25.13 30.68 36.94
C GLN A 260 -25.87 30.07 35.74
N ASP A 261 -27.16 29.73 35.87
CA ASP A 261 -27.95 29.09 34.79
C ASP A 261 -28.19 30.08 33.62
N LEU A 262 -28.26 31.38 33.92
CA LEU A 262 -28.35 32.43 32.90
C LEU A 262 -27.04 32.62 32.11
N ILE A 263 -25.89 32.46 32.78
CA ILE A 263 -24.57 32.56 32.12
C ILE A 263 -24.36 31.35 31.20
N ASP A 264 -24.70 30.14 31.64
CA ASP A 264 -24.54 28.93 30.84
C ASP A 264 -25.46 28.90 29.61
N SER A 265 -26.71 29.38 29.75
CA SER A 265 -27.63 29.48 28.61
C SER A 265 -27.21 30.57 27.62
N ALA A 266 -26.68 31.72 28.08
CA ALA A 266 -26.15 32.77 27.22
C ALA A 266 -24.89 32.31 26.46
N ALA A 267 -23.99 31.56 27.12
CA ALA A 267 -22.80 31.00 26.49
C ALA A 267 -23.11 29.95 25.40
N LEU A 268 -24.15 29.12 25.61
CA LEU A 268 -24.62 28.16 24.60
C LEU A 268 -25.24 28.87 23.39
N THR A 269 -25.91 30.00 23.58
CA THR A 269 -26.54 30.76 22.49
C THR A 269 -25.52 31.56 21.66
N ALA A 270 -24.38 31.90 22.25
CA ALA A 270 -23.31 32.64 21.58
C ALA A 270 -22.36 31.78 20.73
N ARG A 271 -22.49 30.45 20.79
CA ARG A 271 -21.64 29.56 19.97
C ARG A 271 -21.97 29.70 18.49
N GLN A 272 -20.95 30.05 17.69
CA GLN A 272 -21.06 30.11 16.23
C GLN A 272 -19.96 29.32 15.55
N ASP A 273 -20.31 28.53 14.53
CA ASP A 273 -19.35 27.78 13.71
C ASP A 273 -18.95 28.66 12.51
N ILE A 274 -17.63 28.81 12.30
CA ILE A 274 -17.03 29.56 11.20
C ILE A 274 -16.48 28.59 10.20
N PHE A 275 -16.84 28.76 8.94
CA PHE A 275 -16.41 27.89 7.84
C PHE A 275 -15.34 28.56 6.98
N PHE A 276 -14.35 27.79 6.56
CA PHE A 276 -13.29 28.22 5.65
C PHE A 276 -13.46 27.50 4.31
N ALA A 277 -13.02 28.13 3.23
CA ALA A 277 -12.91 27.44 1.95
C ALA A 277 -11.82 26.34 2.03
N LEU A 278 -11.98 25.26 1.26
CA LEU A 278 -11.04 24.15 1.24
C LEU A 278 -9.62 24.65 0.92
N ASN A 279 -8.65 24.26 1.75
CA ASN A 279 -7.24 24.70 1.67
C ASN A 279 -7.01 26.22 1.79
N SER A 280 -7.91 26.96 2.49
CA SER A 280 -7.77 28.39 2.71
C SER A 280 -7.77 28.73 4.19
N SER A 281 -6.92 29.67 4.60
CA SER A 281 -6.92 30.28 5.93
C SER A 281 -7.67 31.62 5.94
N VAL A 282 -8.24 32.03 4.79
CA VAL A 282 -8.96 33.30 4.66
C VAL A 282 -10.43 33.10 5.05
N ILE A 283 -10.93 33.95 5.96
CA ILE A 283 -12.32 33.96 6.37
C ILE A 283 -13.18 34.42 5.20
N LEU A 284 -14.22 33.65 4.89
CA LEU A 284 -15.18 34.05 3.85
C LEU A 284 -15.95 35.31 4.26
N ALA A 285 -16.23 36.19 3.32
CA ALA A 285 -17.00 37.43 3.58
C ALA A 285 -18.40 37.16 4.20
N SER A 286 -18.99 35.99 3.86
CA SER A 286 -20.24 35.51 4.48
C SER A 286 -20.14 35.19 5.98
N GLU A 287 -18.93 34.85 6.45
CA GLU A 287 -18.66 34.45 7.83
C GLU A 287 -18.28 35.66 8.73
N THR A 288 -17.96 36.81 8.14
CA THR A 288 -17.56 38.03 8.87
C THR A 288 -18.67 38.54 9.78
N ALA A 289 -19.91 38.48 9.33
CA ALA A 289 -21.06 38.90 10.12
C ALA A 289 -21.26 38.09 11.42
N LYS A 290 -20.90 36.79 11.39
CA LYS A 290 -20.95 35.91 12.57
C LYS A 290 -19.88 36.29 13.58
N ILE A 291 -18.70 36.67 13.12
CA ILE A 291 -17.60 37.13 13.97
C ILE A 291 -17.96 38.44 14.61
N ASP A 292 -18.53 39.39 13.86
CA ASP A 292 -18.94 40.68 14.37
C ASP A 292 -20.03 40.55 15.43
N SER A 293 -21.00 39.64 15.24
CA SER A 293 -22.03 39.37 16.24
C SER A 293 -21.46 38.74 17.52
N LEU A 294 -20.47 37.85 17.40
CA LEU A 294 -19.79 37.26 18.55
C LEU A 294 -18.97 38.31 19.33
N VAL A 295 -18.28 39.20 18.61
CA VAL A 295 -17.54 40.32 19.21
C VAL A 295 -18.47 41.28 19.92
N ALA A 296 -19.64 41.59 19.34
CA ALA A 296 -20.66 42.44 19.99
C ALA A 296 -21.17 41.77 21.28
N PHE A 297 -21.47 40.48 21.25
CA PHE A 297 -21.89 39.72 22.43
C PHE A 297 -20.82 39.75 23.54
N MET A 298 -19.54 39.52 23.20
CA MET A 298 -18.44 39.53 24.17
C MET A 298 -18.17 40.93 24.78
N LYS A 299 -18.59 42.01 24.12
CA LYS A 299 -18.49 43.38 24.67
C LYS A 299 -19.60 43.72 25.62
N THR A 300 -20.70 43.02 25.58
CA THR A 300 -21.91 43.30 26.39
C THR A 300 -22.07 42.39 27.60
N HIS A 301 -21.32 41.29 27.63
CA HIS A 301 -21.27 40.30 28.70
C HIS A 301 -19.86 40.09 29.19
#